data_e56381f1e7fcfca299ee6d32e23c075b
#
_entry.id   e56381f1e7fcfca299ee6d32e23c075b
#
_cell.length_a   1.000
_cell.length_b   1.000
_cell.length_c   1.000
_cell.angle_alpha   90.00
_cell.angle_beta   90.00
_cell.angle_gamma   90.00
#
_symmetry.space_group_name_H-M   'P 1'
#
loop_
_entity.id
_entity.type
_entity.pdbx_description
1 polymer ?
#
loop_
_entity_poly.entity_id
_entity_poly.type
_entity_poly.pdbx_seq_one_letter_code
_entity_poly.pdbx_strand_id
1 'polypeptide(L)'
;MPESTECLHEARYLRLCRRGRWEFVERTNARCAVIIVALTPDREVLFVEQYREAIQCRSIEMPAGLVGDIDATESIELAAQRELLEETGWSCERVEVLMSGPSSSGMSNEMIVFARAT
;
A
#
# COMPACT_ATOMS: atom_id res chain seq x y z
N MET A 1 21.59 20.24 -5.46
CA MET A 1 20.22 20.42 -5.97
C MET A 1 19.66 19.07 -6.36
N PRO A 2 18.46 18.75 -5.92
CA PRO A 2 17.82 17.53 -6.42
C PRO A 2 17.51 17.71 -7.91
N GLU A 3 17.74 16.66 -8.67
CA GLU A 3 17.42 16.65 -10.08
C GLU A 3 15.90 16.54 -10.27
N SER A 4 15.40 17.12 -11.35
CA SER A 4 13.97 17.03 -11.66
C SER A 4 13.59 15.63 -12.10
N THR A 5 12.37 15.23 -11.80
CA THR A 5 11.82 13.95 -12.24
C THR A 5 11.24 14.09 -13.65
N GLU A 6 11.63 13.17 -14.52
CA GLU A 6 11.10 13.08 -15.87
C GLU A 6 10.18 11.87 -15.96
N CYS A 7 8.98 12.06 -16.53
CA CYS A 7 8.08 10.96 -16.80
C CYS A 7 8.40 10.39 -18.19
N LEU A 8 8.87 9.15 -18.23
CA LEU A 8 9.21 8.47 -19.48
C LEU A 8 7.98 7.86 -20.15
N HIS A 9 7.07 7.33 -19.35
CA HIS A 9 5.83 6.75 -19.84
C HIS A 9 4.80 6.73 -18.71
N GLU A 10 3.58 7.12 -19.01
CA GLU A 10 2.48 7.05 -18.07
C GLU A 10 1.44 6.04 -18.54
N ALA A 11 1.21 5.02 -17.73
CA ALA A 11 0.13 4.09 -17.91
C ALA A 11 -1.05 4.49 -17.01
N ARG A 12 -2.07 3.65 -16.92
CA ARG A 12 -3.26 3.97 -16.15
C ARG A 12 -2.98 4.08 -14.64
N TYR A 13 -2.18 3.16 -14.11
CA TYR A 13 -1.93 3.07 -12.66
C TYR A 13 -0.50 3.36 -12.26
N LEU A 14 0.43 3.35 -13.20
CA LEU A 14 1.84 3.50 -12.93
C LEU A 14 2.47 4.46 -13.93
N ARG A 15 3.50 5.19 -13.46
CA ARG A 15 4.40 5.95 -14.31
C ARG A 15 5.80 5.37 -14.21
N LEU A 16 6.49 5.28 -15.34
CA LEU A 16 7.92 5.04 -15.37
C LEU A 16 8.63 6.38 -15.37
N CYS A 17 9.44 6.62 -14.37
CA CYS A 17 10.10 7.91 -14.15
C CYS A 17 11.62 7.78 -14.18
N ARG A 18 12.30 8.89 -14.43
CA ARG A 18 13.75 8.96 -14.33
C ARG A 18 14.16 10.22 -13.57
N ARG A 19 15.12 10.07 -12.68
CA ARG A 19 15.77 11.18 -11.98
C ARG A 19 17.27 10.97 -12.06
N GLY A 20 17.97 11.85 -12.77
CA GLY A 20 19.35 11.60 -13.10
C GLY A 20 19.49 10.33 -13.96
N ARG A 21 20.24 9.37 -13.46
CA ARG A 21 20.43 8.08 -14.13
C ARG A 21 19.49 6.99 -13.64
N TRP A 22 18.67 7.29 -12.63
CA TRP A 22 17.87 6.27 -11.98
C TRP A 22 16.47 6.23 -12.54
N GLU A 23 16.05 5.04 -12.95
CA GLU A 23 14.70 4.77 -13.41
C GLU A 23 13.91 4.10 -12.29
N PHE A 24 12.69 4.56 -12.05
CA PHE A 24 11.83 4.02 -11.00
C PHE A 24 10.37 4.17 -11.39
N VAL A 25 9.51 3.46 -10.64
CA VAL A 25 8.06 3.45 -10.89
C VAL A 25 7.36 4.17 -9.75
N GLU A 26 6.32 4.96 -10.09
CA GLU A 26 5.43 5.55 -9.09
C GLU A 26 3.96 5.31 -9.46
N ARG A 27 3.10 5.32 -8.48
CA ARG A 27 1.65 5.20 -8.71
C ARG A 27 1.08 6.54 -9.16
N THR A 28 0.08 6.47 -10.06
CA THR A 28 -0.59 7.66 -10.56
C THR A 28 -1.74 8.12 -9.65
N ASN A 29 -2.25 7.23 -8.78
CA ASN A 29 -3.53 7.43 -8.12
C ASN A 29 -3.54 7.23 -6.60
N ALA A 30 -2.38 7.10 -5.96
CA ALA A 30 -2.34 6.86 -4.53
C ALA A 30 -1.13 7.53 -3.88
N ARG A 31 -1.27 7.90 -2.60
CA ARG A 31 -0.18 8.52 -1.82
C ARG A 31 0.79 7.48 -1.27
N CYS A 32 0.24 6.37 -0.79
CA CYS A 32 1.01 5.29 -0.18
C CYS A 32 0.14 4.03 -0.13
N ALA A 33 0.70 2.95 0.38
CA ALA A 33 -0.05 1.73 0.67
C ALA A 33 -0.03 1.49 2.19
N VAL A 34 -1.11 0.94 2.73
CA VAL A 34 -1.17 0.51 4.12
C VAL A 34 -1.22 -1.00 4.17
N ILE A 35 -0.36 -1.59 5.01
CA ILE A 35 -0.38 -3.02 5.34
C ILE A 35 -0.93 -3.14 6.75
N ILE A 36 -1.91 -4.02 6.94
CA ILE A 36 -2.68 -4.10 8.17
C ILE A 36 -2.29 -5.36 8.94
N VAL A 37 -1.74 -5.17 10.14
CA VAL A 37 -1.53 -6.26 11.10
C VAL A 37 -2.81 -6.32 11.93
N ALA A 38 -3.74 -7.16 11.50
CA ALA A 38 -5.06 -7.25 12.12
C ALA A 38 -5.08 -8.40 13.14
N LEU A 39 -5.39 -8.07 14.39
CA LEU A 39 -5.46 -9.02 15.48
C LEU A 39 -6.92 -9.21 15.90
N THR A 40 -7.34 -10.47 15.95
CA THR A 40 -8.67 -10.82 16.46
C THR A 40 -8.69 -10.80 17.99
N PRO A 41 -9.88 -10.80 18.62
CA PRO A 41 -9.97 -10.95 20.09
C PRO A 41 -9.28 -12.20 20.62
N ASP A 42 -9.20 -13.27 19.81
CA ASP A 42 -8.52 -14.51 20.18
C ASP A 42 -7.01 -14.45 19.89
N ARG A 43 -6.48 -13.27 19.53
CA ARG A 43 -5.07 -13.03 19.28
C ARG A 43 -4.54 -13.78 18.04
N GLU A 44 -5.39 -13.97 17.07
CA GLU A 44 -5.01 -14.50 15.76
C GLU A 44 -4.76 -13.36 14.78
N VAL A 45 -3.83 -13.55 13.87
CA VAL A 45 -3.52 -12.57 12.81
C VAL A 45 -4.29 -12.96 11.54
N LEU A 46 -4.96 -11.98 10.94
CA LEU A 46 -5.71 -12.22 9.70
C LEU A 46 -4.78 -12.13 8.49
N PHE A 47 -4.90 -13.12 7.61
CA PHE A 47 -4.24 -13.12 6.31
C PHE A 47 -5.29 -13.25 5.22
N VAL A 48 -4.94 -12.79 4.02
CA VAL A 48 -5.75 -12.97 2.82
C VAL A 48 -4.95 -13.72 1.78
N GLU A 49 -5.64 -14.44 0.92
CA GLU A 49 -5.02 -15.12 -0.21
C GLU A 49 -5.59 -14.53 -1.49
N GLN A 50 -4.72 -14.11 -2.41
CA GLN A 50 -5.16 -13.58 -3.68
C GLN A 50 -4.17 -13.91 -4.79
N TYR A 51 -4.68 -13.96 -6.01
CA TYR A 51 -3.84 -14.13 -7.19
C TYR A 51 -3.16 -12.79 -7.51
N ARG A 52 -1.85 -12.84 -7.71
CA ARG A 52 -1.06 -11.67 -8.09
C ARG A 52 -0.52 -11.84 -9.50
N GLU A 53 -1.06 -11.05 -10.42
CA GLU A 53 -0.74 -11.15 -11.85
C GLU A 53 0.77 -10.97 -12.12
N ALA A 54 1.42 -10.04 -11.43
CA ALA A 54 2.83 -9.74 -11.65
C ALA A 54 3.75 -10.94 -11.40
N ILE A 55 3.39 -11.81 -10.46
CA ILE A 55 4.16 -13.02 -10.14
C ILE A 55 3.48 -14.30 -10.63
N GLN A 56 2.31 -14.18 -11.23
CA GLN A 56 1.52 -15.28 -11.82
C GLN A 56 1.29 -16.45 -10.86
N CYS A 57 1.02 -16.12 -9.59
CA CYS A 57 0.66 -17.13 -8.60
C CYS A 57 -0.19 -16.52 -7.49
N ARG A 58 -0.78 -17.37 -6.68
CA ARG A 58 -1.51 -16.94 -5.49
C ARG A 58 -0.51 -16.62 -4.39
N SER A 59 -0.85 -15.61 -3.60
CA SER A 59 0.00 -15.10 -2.53
C SER A 59 -0.81 -14.97 -1.25
N ILE A 60 -0.23 -15.39 -0.13
CA ILE A 60 -0.80 -15.20 1.20
C ILE A 60 -0.18 -13.94 1.78
N GLU A 61 -1.01 -12.98 2.11
CA GLU A 61 -0.58 -11.64 2.50
C GLU A 61 -1.38 -11.12 3.67
N MET A 62 -0.85 -10.14 4.39
CA MET A 62 -1.66 -9.35 5.30
C MET A 62 -2.62 -8.49 4.48
N PRO A 63 -3.82 -8.17 4.99
CA PRO A 63 -4.70 -7.22 4.33
C PRO A 63 -3.97 -5.92 4.05
N ALA A 64 -4.19 -5.36 2.88
CA ALA A 64 -3.49 -4.16 2.45
C ALA A 64 -4.30 -3.39 1.42
N GLY A 65 -3.99 -2.14 1.22
CA GLY A 65 -4.64 -1.36 0.19
C GLY A 65 -3.98 0.00 -0.01
N LEU A 66 -4.46 0.70 -1.01
CA LEU A 66 -3.96 2.01 -1.37
C LEU A 66 -4.64 3.09 -0.55
N VAL A 67 -3.88 4.09 -0.14
CA VAL A 67 -4.38 5.26 0.57
C VAL A 67 -4.49 6.42 -0.41
N GLY A 68 -5.70 6.98 -0.54
CA GLY A 68 -5.94 8.12 -1.40
C GLY A 68 -6.29 7.79 -2.85
N ASP A 69 -6.55 6.52 -3.17
CA ASP A 69 -6.93 6.12 -4.53
C ASP A 69 -8.39 6.45 -4.87
N ILE A 70 -9.28 6.44 -3.87
CA ILE A 70 -10.69 6.77 -4.02
C ILE A 70 -10.92 8.20 -3.55
N ASP A 71 -10.42 8.57 -2.38
CA ASP A 71 -10.51 9.89 -1.78
C ASP A 71 -9.10 10.34 -1.37
N ALA A 72 -8.58 11.36 -2.05
CA ALA A 72 -7.23 11.87 -1.82
C ALA A 72 -7.04 12.42 -0.40
N THR A 73 -8.12 12.70 0.33
CA THR A 73 -8.09 13.22 1.71
C THR A 73 -8.24 12.12 2.77
N GLU A 74 -8.41 10.86 2.34
CA GLU A 74 -8.59 9.75 3.26
C GLU A 74 -7.38 9.59 4.18
N SER A 75 -7.64 9.45 5.50
CA SER A 75 -6.57 9.19 6.47
C SER A 75 -6.10 7.74 6.37
N ILE A 76 -4.90 7.48 6.90
CA ILE A 76 -4.36 6.12 6.93
C ILE A 76 -5.25 5.21 7.78
N GLU A 77 -5.75 5.72 8.90
CA GLU A 77 -6.62 4.97 9.80
C GLU A 77 -7.94 4.58 9.12
N LEU A 78 -8.56 5.50 8.41
CA LEU A 78 -9.79 5.21 7.67
C LEU A 78 -9.54 4.26 6.52
N ALA A 79 -8.44 4.42 5.79
CA ALA A 79 -8.06 3.50 4.72
C ALA A 79 -7.86 2.09 5.26
N ALA A 80 -7.18 1.94 6.39
CA ALA A 80 -6.95 0.64 7.03
C ALA A 80 -8.28 -0.01 7.44
N GLN A 81 -9.18 0.75 8.06
CA GLN A 81 -10.50 0.24 8.46
C GLN A 81 -11.31 -0.22 7.23
N ARG A 82 -11.31 0.58 6.19
CA ARG A 82 -12.05 0.29 4.96
C ARG A 82 -11.49 -0.96 4.26
N GLU A 83 -10.19 -1.03 4.07
CA GLU A 83 -9.54 -2.16 3.40
C GLU A 83 -9.70 -3.45 4.20
N LEU A 84 -9.60 -3.39 5.52
CA LEU A 84 -9.80 -4.56 6.36
C LEU A 84 -11.21 -5.13 6.19
N LEU A 85 -12.20 -4.26 6.23
CA LEU A 85 -13.60 -4.67 6.05
C LEU A 85 -13.84 -5.25 4.66
N GLU A 86 -13.35 -4.58 3.62
CA GLU A 86 -13.53 -5.00 2.23
C GLU A 86 -12.87 -6.36 1.96
N GLU A 87 -11.65 -6.57 2.45
CA GLU A 87 -10.88 -7.77 2.13
C GLU A 87 -11.19 -8.96 3.04
N THR A 88 -11.58 -8.74 4.28
CA THR A 88 -11.75 -9.82 5.26
C THR A 88 -13.15 -9.93 5.84
N GLY A 89 -13.98 -8.90 5.73
CA GLY A 89 -15.27 -8.83 6.40
C GLY A 89 -15.18 -8.48 7.88
N TRP A 90 -13.97 -8.31 8.43
CA TRP A 90 -13.77 -7.92 9.82
C TRP A 90 -13.75 -6.40 9.94
N SER A 91 -14.35 -5.88 11.01
CA SER A 91 -14.23 -4.49 11.41
C SER A 91 -13.26 -4.39 12.59
N CYS A 92 -12.73 -3.20 12.81
CA CYS A 92 -11.86 -2.94 13.96
C CYS A 92 -12.31 -1.66 14.66
N GLU A 93 -12.01 -1.57 15.96
CA GLU A 93 -12.32 -0.39 16.75
C GLU A 93 -11.16 0.59 16.81
N ARG A 94 -9.94 0.08 16.64
CA ARG A 94 -8.73 0.87 16.81
C ARG A 94 -7.71 0.55 15.73
N VAL A 95 -7.11 1.60 15.17
CA VAL A 95 -5.97 1.50 14.25
C VAL A 95 -4.83 2.33 14.81
N GLU A 96 -3.65 1.71 14.87
CA GLU A 96 -2.43 2.36 15.35
C GLU A 96 -1.35 2.22 14.28
N VAL A 97 -0.81 3.34 13.81
CA VAL A 97 0.30 3.34 12.87
C VAL A 97 1.57 2.92 13.62
N LEU A 98 2.22 1.88 13.13
CA LEU A 98 3.41 1.31 13.76
C LEU A 98 4.69 1.89 13.18
N MET A 99 4.78 1.95 11.86
CA MET A 99 5.98 2.43 11.18
C MET A 99 5.67 2.66 9.70
N SER A 100 6.58 3.33 9.01
CA SER A 100 6.52 3.48 7.56
C SER A 100 7.92 3.36 6.97
N GLY A 101 7.97 2.98 5.71
CA GLY A 101 9.23 2.87 4.97
C GLY A 101 9.00 2.49 3.52
N PRO A 102 10.04 2.52 2.70
CA PRO A 102 9.91 2.13 1.29
C PRO A 102 9.74 0.62 1.15
N SER A 103 8.96 0.20 0.16
CA SER A 103 8.78 -1.22 -0.15
C SER A 103 9.94 -1.77 -0.96
N SER A 104 10.43 -0.99 -1.92
CA SER A 104 11.54 -1.39 -2.79
C SER A 104 12.21 -0.11 -3.31
N SER A 105 13.14 0.41 -2.52
CA SER A 105 13.73 1.73 -2.75
C SER A 105 14.55 1.85 -4.04
N GLY A 106 14.96 0.72 -4.62
CA GLY A 106 15.69 0.70 -5.89
C GLY A 106 14.78 0.68 -7.13
N MET A 107 13.48 0.41 -6.96
CA MET A 107 12.57 0.24 -8.09
C MET A 107 11.39 1.22 -8.04
N SER A 108 10.99 1.65 -6.87
CA SER A 108 9.78 2.43 -6.67
C SER A 108 9.96 3.46 -5.57
N ASN A 109 9.22 4.55 -5.66
CA ASN A 109 9.14 5.53 -4.57
C ASN A 109 7.96 5.24 -3.64
N GLU A 110 7.31 4.09 -3.78
CA GLU A 110 6.17 3.73 -2.94
C GLU A 110 6.56 3.60 -1.48
N MET A 111 5.82 4.29 -0.62
CA MET A 111 5.95 4.16 0.82
C MET A 111 4.86 3.23 1.34
N ILE A 112 5.25 2.37 2.26
CA ILE A 112 4.35 1.45 2.94
C ILE A 112 4.19 1.93 4.38
N VAL A 113 2.95 1.96 4.85
CA VAL A 113 2.63 2.22 6.25
C VAL A 113 2.13 0.93 6.86
N PHE A 114 2.74 0.51 7.96
CA PHE A 114 2.26 -0.63 8.74
C PHE A 114 1.34 -0.12 9.85
N ALA A 115 0.13 -0.65 9.89
CA ALA A 115 -0.88 -0.28 10.88
C ALA A 115 -1.40 -1.52 11.60
N ARG A 116 -1.53 -1.43 12.93
CA ARG A 116 -2.14 -2.49 13.73
C ARG A 116 -3.61 -2.18 13.92
N ALA A 117 -4.46 -3.14 13.59
CA ALA A 117 -5.90 -3.05 13.78
C ALA A 117 -6.35 -4.05 14.86
N THR A 118 -7.14 -3.58 15.80
CA THR A 118 -7.69 -4.41 16.87
C THR A 118 -9.17 -4.13 17.11
#